data_94cef7ab575deb2342d75d9aae4c9c6f
#
_entry.id   94cef7ab575deb2342d75d9aae4c9c6f
#
_cell.length_a   1.000
_cell.length_b   1.000
_cell.length_c   1.000
_cell.angle_alpha   90.00
_cell.angle_beta   90.00
_cell.angle_gamma   90.00
#
_symmetry.space_group_name_H-M   'P 1'
#
loop_
_entity.id
_entity.type
_entity.pdbx_description
1 polymer ?
#
loop_
_entity_poly.entity_id
_entity_poly.type
_entity_poly.pdbx_seq_one_letter_code
_entity_poly.pdbx_strand_id
1 'polypeptide(L)'
;MKQETQMFCGDSAVELLKIKDNSVDMLCSDPPYGYSFMNKGWDQVLPDTEIWRQSYRVLKPGAFITVMAAPRTDVLWRISRDLEEAGFDLSFTNLEFVYHSGFPKASDPVKMIRTGLEKELEKLGFDNVEWVE
;
A
#
# COMPACT_ATOMS: atom_id res chain seq x y z
N MET A 1 24.36 7.83 -24.60
CA MET A 1 23.62 6.56 -24.54
C MET A 1 22.14 6.86 -24.74
N LYS A 2 21.42 6.12 -25.61
CA LYS A 2 19.96 6.24 -25.67
C LYS A 2 19.40 5.58 -24.43
N GLN A 3 18.62 6.33 -23.66
CA GLN A 3 17.87 5.79 -22.55
C GLN A 3 16.66 5.06 -23.12
N GLU A 4 16.57 3.77 -22.90
CA GLU A 4 15.45 2.94 -23.33
C GLU A 4 14.49 2.78 -22.16
N THR A 5 13.21 3.05 -22.39
CA THR A 5 12.15 2.87 -21.38
C THR A 5 11.26 1.73 -21.83
N GLN A 6 11.04 0.78 -20.93
CA GLN A 6 10.09 -0.32 -21.12
C GLN A 6 8.95 -0.17 -20.11
N MET A 7 7.73 -0.45 -20.55
CA MET A 7 6.54 -0.41 -19.71
C MET A 7 5.86 -1.77 -19.73
N PHE A 8 5.58 -2.30 -18.53
CA PHE A 8 4.85 -3.54 -18.34
C PHE A 8 3.50 -3.22 -17.69
N CYS A 9 2.45 -3.86 -18.15
CA CYS A 9 1.10 -3.71 -17.60
C CYS A 9 0.53 -5.09 -17.27
N GLY A 10 0.36 -5.37 -15.98
CA GLY A 10 -0.12 -6.67 -15.50
C GLY A 10 0.10 -6.86 -14.01
N ASP A 11 -0.11 -8.07 -13.54
CA ASP A 11 0.24 -8.46 -12.19
C ASP A 11 1.76 -8.41 -11.99
N SER A 12 2.21 -7.66 -10.98
CA SER A 12 3.65 -7.42 -10.75
C SER A 12 4.42 -8.70 -10.49
N ALA A 13 3.84 -9.70 -9.81
CA ALA A 13 4.51 -10.97 -9.58
C ALA A 13 4.76 -11.73 -10.90
N VAL A 14 3.82 -11.63 -11.84
CA VAL A 14 3.92 -12.26 -13.15
C VAL A 14 4.86 -11.48 -14.08
N GLU A 15 4.73 -10.15 -14.09
CA GLU A 15 5.57 -9.30 -14.96
C GLU A 15 7.04 -9.34 -14.57
N LEU A 16 7.35 -9.41 -13.28
CA LEU A 16 8.71 -9.55 -12.77
C LEU A 16 9.39 -10.86 -13.24
N LEU A 17 8.64 -11.92 -13.54
CA LEU A 17 9.21 -13.16 -14.07
C LEU A 17 9.90 -12.98 -15.43
N LYS A 18 9.54 -11.93 -16.18
CA LYS A 18 10.15 -11.61 -17.48
C LYS A 18 11.50 -10.93 -17.34
N ILE A 19 11.83 -10.46 -16.13
CA ILE A 19 13.06 -9.74 -15.83
C ILE A 19 14.12 -10.74 -15.35
N LYS A 20 15.32 -10.59 -15.89
CA LYS A 20 16.46 -11.47 -15.57
C LYS A 20 16.89 -11.29 -14.11
N ASP A 21 17.33 -12.38 -13.48
CA ASP A 21 17.93 -12.37 -12.15
C ASP A 21 19.14 -11.42 -12.09
N ASN A 22 19.31 -10.75 -10.97
CA ASN A 22 20.46 -9.89 -10.68
C ASN A 22 20.75 -8.86 -11.79
N SER A 23 19.70 -8.24 -12.35
CA SER A 23 19.82 -7.31 -13.48
C SER A 23 19.41 -5.88 -13.15
N VAL A 24 18.68 -5.66 -12.07
CA VAL A 24 18.11 -4.36 -11.67
C VAL A 24 19.02 -3.70 -10.64
N ASP A 25 19.36 -2.44 -10.85
CA ASP A 25 20.24 -1.67 -9.97
C ASP A 25 19.54 -1.06 -8.77
N MET A 26 18.23 -0.75 -8.91
CA MET A 26 17.40 -0.18 -7.85
C MET A 26 15.92 -0.43 -8.16
N LEU A 27 15.12 -0.62 -7.12
CA LEU A 27 13.67 -0.72 -7.23
C LEU A 27 13.01 0.34 -6.33
N CYS A 28 12.01 1.04 -6.87
CA CYS A 28 11.14 1.93 -6.10
C CYS A 28 9.69 1.47 -6.26
N SER A 29 8.98 1.31 -5.15
CA SER A 29 7.60 0.83 -5.15
C SER A 29 6.72 1.68 -4.23
N ASP A 30 5.50 1.97 -4.71
CA ASP A 30 4.41 2.53 -3.93
C ASP A 30 3.24 1.54 -3.99
N PRO A 31 3.24 0.51 -3.12
CA PRO A 31 2.25 -0.56 -3.17
C PRO A 31 0.93 -0.13 -2.52
N PRO A 32 -0.18 -0.86 -2.75
CA PRO A 32 -1.41 -0.65 -2.00
C PRO A 32 -1.20 -0.93 -0.50
N TYR A 33 -1.87 -0.14 0.35
CA TYR A 33 -1.69 -0.18 1.81
C TYR A 33 -2.76 -0.99 2.55
N GLY A 34 -3.71 -1.57 1.83
CA GLY A 34 -4.80 -2.35 2.42
C GLY A 34 -5.82 -1.51 3.19
N TYR A 35 -6.02 -0.24 2.79
CA TYR A 35 -6.94 0.68 3.46
C TYR A 35 -8.35 0.66 2.90
N SER A 36 -8.61 -0.10 1.84
CA SER A 36 -9.86 -0.03 1.07
C SER A 36 -10.17 1.41 0.63
N PHE A 37 -9.15 2.13 0.16
CA PHE A 37 -9.28 3.53 -0.23
C PHE A 37 -10.42 3.70 -1.23
N MET A 38 -11.42 4.51 -0.87
CA MET A 38 -12.65 4.72 -1.64
C MET A 38 -13.39 3.43 -2.02
N ASN A 39 -13.34 2.37 -1.17
CA ASN A 39 -13.89 1.04 -1.44
C ASN A 39 -13.37 0.39 -2.74
N LYS A 40 -12.17 0.75 -3.17
CA LYS A 40 -11.54 0.14 -4.34
C LYS A 40 -11.00 -1.25 -4.00
N GLY A 41 -11.38 -2.25 -4.80
CA GLY A 41 -11.00 -3.63 -4.55
C GLY A 41 -9.49 -3.90 -4.57
N TRP A 42 -8.73 -3.11 -5.32
CA TRP A 42 -7.28 -3.24 -5.42
C TRP A 42 -6.51 -2.83 -4.16
N ASP A 43 -7.13 -2.02 -3.27
CA ASP A 43 -6.50 -1.55 -2.02
C ASP A 43 -7.14 -2.21 -0.78
N GLN A 44 -7.65 -3.43 -0.90
CA GLN A 44 -8.24 -4.17 0.23
C GLN A 44 -7.22 -5.01 0.99
N VAL A 45 -6.13 -5.39 0.33
CA VAL A 45 -5.08 -6.24 0.88
C VAL A 45 -3.71 -5.65 0.57
N LEU A 46 -2.73 -6.01 1.39
CA LEU A 46 -1.33 -5.73 1.09
C LEU A 46 -0.87 -6.58 -0.10
N PRO A 47 0.23 -6.19 -0.78
CA PRO A 47 0.83 -6.99 -1.83
C PRO A 47 1.17 -8.40 -1.35
N ASP A 48 1.03 -9.37 -2.24
CA ASP A 48 1.47 -10.74 -1.97
C ASP A 48 2.99 -10.78 -1.75
N THR A 49 3.44 -11.59 -0.80
CA THR A 49 4.87 -11.79 -0.49
C THR A 49 5.66 -12.25 -1.72
N GLU A 50 5.00 -12.90 -2.68
CA GLU A 50 5.64 -13.33 -3.92
C GLU A 50 6.17 -12.14 -4.75
N ILE A 51 5.51 -10.99 -4.74
CA ILE A 51 6.00 -9.77 -5.39
C ILE A 51 7.36 -9.37 -4.82
N TRP A 52 7.53 -9.44 -3.51
CA TRP A 52 8.78 -9.10 -2.84
C TRP A 52 9.89 -10.12 -3.11
N ARG A 53 9.56 -11.41 -3.19
CA ARG A 53 10.52 -12.47 -3.57
C ARG A 53 11.02 -12.27 -5.00
N GLN A 54 10.13 -11.96 -5.94
CA GLN A 54 10.52 -11.67 -7.32
C GLN A 54 11.32 -10.36 -7.40
N SER A 55 10.96 -9.35 -6.62
CA SER A 55 11.74 -8.11 -6.50
C SER A 55 13.16 -8.37 -6.00
N TYR A 56 13.31 -9.21 -4.98
CA TYR A 56 14.61 -9.61 -4.46
C TYR A 56 15.44 -10.36 -5.51
N ARG A 57 14.83 -11.28 -6.24
CA ARG A 57 15.50 -12.07 -7.29
C ARG A 57 16.08 -11.22 -8.40
N VAL A 58 15.34 -10.21 -8.87
CA VAL A 58 15.77 -9.37 -10.00
C VAL A 58 16.81 -8.32 -9.61
N LEU A 59 16.85 -7.91 -8.36
CA LEU A 59 17.83 -6.95 -7.86
C LEU A 59 19.22 -7.55 -7.83
N LYS A 60 20.22 -6.74 -8.18
CA LYS A 60 21.62 -7.10 -8.05
C LYS A 60 22.02 -7.22 -6.57
N PRO A 61 23.00 -8.07 -6.21
CA PRO A 61 23.56 -8.07 -4.87
C PRO A 61 24.04 -6.67 -4.45
N GLY A 62 23.59 -6.20 -3.28
CA GLY A 62 23.88 -4.86 -2.77
C GLY A 62 23.04 -3.73 -3.36
N ALA A 63 22.07 -4.03 -4.23
CA ALA A 63 21.11 -3.05 -4.72
C ALA A 63 20.09 -2.65 -3.64
N PHE A 64 19.55 -1.44 -3.75
CA PHE A 64 18.54 -0.94 -2.82
C PHE A 64 17.13 -1.11 -3.34
N ILE A 65 16.21 -1.39 -2.41
CA ILE A 65 14.77 -1.24 -2.62
C ILE A 65 14.27 -0.07 -1.76
N THR A 66 13.42 0.77 -2.33
CA THR A 66 12.67 1.80 -1.60
C THR A 66 11.19 1.50 -1.73
N VAL A 67 10.52 1.29 -0.60
CA VAL A 67 9.09 0.99 -0.55
C VAL A 67 8.39 2.09 0.22
N MET A 68 7.43 2.75 -0.41
CA MET A 68 6.56 3.70 0.29
C MET A 68 5.55 2.93 1.13
N ALA A 69 5.27 3.45 2.31
CA ALA A 69 4.26 2.91 3.19
C ALA A 69 3.56 4.05 3.96
N ALA A 70 2.30 3.85 4.27
CA ALA A 70 1.62 4.79 5.15
C ALA A 70 2.17 4.67 6.58
N PRO A 71 2.23 5.78 7.36
CA PRO A 71 2.84 5.82 8.69
C PRO A 71 1.96 5.17 9.78
N ARG A 72 1.19 4.15 9.42
CA ARG A 72 0.43 3.33 10.36
C ARG A 72 1.26 2.12 10.77
N THR A 73 1.38 1.91 12.06
CA THR A 73 2.20 0.84 12.64
C THR A 73 1.86 -0.55 12.08
N ASP A 74 0.56 -0.83 11.88
CA ASP A 74 0.10 -2.12 11.37
C ASP A 74 0.50 -2.36 9.90
N VAL A 75 0.58 -1.32 9.08
CA VAL A 75 1.01 -1.41 7.68
C VAL A 75 2.53 -1.52 7.59
N LEU A 76 3.24 -0.62 8.27
CA LEU A 76 4.71 -0.63 8.32
C LEU A 76 5.25 -1.99 8.77
N TRP A 77 4.70 -2.53 9.87
CA TRP A 77 5.14 -3.80 10.40
C TRP A 77 4.93 -4.96 9.41
N ARG A 78 3.76 -5.02 8.76
CA ARG A 78 3.45 -6.09 7.80
C ARG A 78 4.34 -6.03 6.58
N ILE A 79 4.50 -4.85 5.97
CA ILE A 79 5.38 -4.66 4.80
C ILE A 79 6.82 -4.99 5.18
N SER A 80 7.31 -4.54 6.35
CA SER A 80 8.67 -4.84 6.81
C SER A 80 8.88 -6.33 6.98
N ARG A 81 7.95 -7.03 7.62
CA ARG A 81 8.01 -8.49 7.77
C ARG A 81 8.06 -9.19 6.41
N ASP A 82 7.19 -8.81 5.47
CA ASP A 82 7.11 -9.46 4.16
C ASP A 82 8.38 -9.22 3.33
N LEU A 83 9.01 -8.04 3.46
CA LEU A 83 10.31 -7.74 2.88
C LEU A 83 11.43 -8.59 3.51
N GLU A 84 11.47 -8.71 4.83
CA GLU A 84 12.44 -9.54 5.53
C GLU A 84 12.29 -11.02 5.15
N GLU A 85 11.06 -11.53 5.07
CA GLU A 85 10.77 -12.90 4.61
C GLU A 85 11.18 -13.12 3.15
N ALA A 86 11.18 -12.08 2.32
CA ALA A 86 11.68 -12.15 0.95
C ALA A 86 13.21 -12.12 0.85
N GLY A 87 13.93 -11.80 1.93
CA GLY A 87 15.38 -11.82 2.04
C GLY A 87 16.06 -10.45 2.09
N PHE A 88 15.30 -9.36 2.17
CA PHE A 88 15.87 -8.01 2.29
C PHE A 88 16.43 -7.76 3.70
N ASP A 89 17.56 -7.05 3.75
CA ASP A 89 18.11 -6.53 5.00
C ASP A 89 17.44 -5.18 5.33
N LEU A 90 16.75 -5.11 6.46
CA LEU A 90 16.01 -3.93 6.94
C LEU A 90 16.72 -3.21 8.07
N SER A 91 18.01 -3.44 8.31
CA SER A 91 18.80 -2.78 9.37
C SER A 91 19.11 -1.31 9.08
N PHE A 92 18.26 -0.65 8.32
CA PHE A 92 18.34 0.77 7.97
C PHE A 92 17.27 1.60 8.69
N THR A 93 17.57 2.87 8.90
CA THR A 93 16.58 3.83 9.42
C THR A 93 15.54 4.16 8.35
N ASN A 94 14.28 4.23 8.75
CA ASN A 94 13.22 4.70 7.87
C ASN A 94 13.47 6.13 7.39
N LEU A 95 13.14 6.40 6.14
CA LEU A 95 13.08 7.75 5.60
C LEU A 95 11.66 8.28 5.76
N GLU A 96 11.51 9.39 6.47
CA GLU A 96 10.22 10.04 6.66
C GLU A 96 10.08 11.23 5.70
N PHE A 97 9.03 11.21 4.90
CA PHE A 97 8.67 12.33 4.04
C PHE A 97 7.57 13.16 4.72
N VAL A 98 7.93 14.34 5.19
CA VAL A 98 7.01 15.26 5.88
C VAL A 98 6.66 16.43 4.99
N TYR A 99 5.36 16.73 4.84
CA TYR A 99 4.88 17.87 4.04
C TYR A 99 3.73 18.59 4.76
N HIS A 100 3.63 19.91 4.54
CA HIS A 100 2.63 20.75 5.21
C HIS A 100 1.23 20.68 4.58
N SER A 101 1.11 20.24 3.34
CA SER A 101 -0.15 20.16 2.61
C SER A 101 -0.69 18.74 2.62
N GLY A 102 -1.17 18.27 3.76
CA GLY A 102 -1.92 17.04 3.86
C GLY A 102 -3.40 17.24 3.56
N PHE A 103 -4.06 16.25 2.98
CA PHE A 103 -5.52 16.20 2.99
C PHE A 103 -5.97 16.22 4.45
N PRO A 104 -6.75 17.21 4.92
CA PRO A 104 -7.23 17.22 6.29
C PRO A 104 -8.14 15.99 6.47
N LYS A 105 -7.65 15.00 7.20
CA LYS A 105 -8.42 13.81 7.61
C LYS A 105 -9.17 14.10 8.92
N ALA A 106 -9.61 15.35 9.12
CA ALA A 106 -10.52 15.67 10.20
C ALA A 106 -11.86 15.01 9.86
N SER A 107 -12.16 13.92 10.54
CA SER A 107 -13.50 13.34 10.52
C SER A 107 -14.35 14.10 11.53
N ASP A 108 -15.51 14.58 11.12
CA ASP A 108 -16.52 15.09 12.02
C ASP A 108 -17.10 13.94 12.85
N PRO A 109 -16.88 13.90 14.18
CA PRO A 109 -17.36 12.80 15.03
C PRO A 109 -18.88 12.65 14.99
N VAL A 110 -19.61 13.78 14.89
CA VAL A 110 -21.08 13.78 14.81
C VAL A 110 -21.54 13.11 13.52
N LYS A 111 -20.91 13.44 12.39
CA LYS A 111 -21.20 12.81 11.10
C LYS A 111 -20.89 11.33 11.12
N MET A 112 -19.80 10.93 11.76
CA MET A 112 -19.44 9.50 11.88
C MET A 112 -20.48 8.72 12.68
N ILE A 113 -20.94 9.27 13.81
CA ILE A 113 -21.96 8.64 14.66
C ILE A 113 -23.27 8.56 13.91
N ARG A 114 -23.72 9.65 13.27
CA ARG A 114 -24.95 9.67 12.45
C ARG A 114 -24.91 8.60 11.37
N THR A 115 -23.86 8.54 10.56
CA THR A 115 -23.71 7.55 9.48
C THR A 115 -23.67 6.12 10.03
N GLY A 116 -23.10 5.90 11.20
CA GLY A 116 -23.10 4.59 11.87
C GLY A 116 -24.52 4.17 12.29
N LEU A 117 -25.25 5.08 12.91
CA LEU A 117 -26.63 4.84 13.36
C LEU A 117 -27.59 4.64 12.17
N GLU A 118 -27.47 5.42 11.11
CA GLU A 118 -28.26 5.28 9.89
C GLU A 118 -28.14 3.87 9.31
N LYS A 119 -26.91 3.36 9.18
CA LYS A 119 -26.67 1.98 8.70
C LYS A 119 -27.28 0.90 9.58
N GLU A 120 -27.28 1.09 10.89
CA GLU A 120 -27.90 0.13 11.81
C GLU A 120 -29.43 0.20 11.75
N LEU A 121 -30.00 1.40 11.61
CA LEU A 121 -31.43 1.62 11.47
C LEU A 121 -31.95 1.06 10.14
N GLU A 122 -31.22 1.25 9.03
CA GLU A 122 -31.54 0.61 7.74
C GLU A 122 -31.60 -0.92 7.85
N LYS A 123 -30.66 -1.56 8.57
CA LYS A 123 -30.68 -3.01 8.80
C LYS A 123 -31.91 -3.46 9.59
N LEU A 124 -32.44 -2.59 10.43
CA LEU A 124 -33.64 -2.84 11.22
C LEU A 124 -34.96 -2.47 10.48
N GLY A 125 -34.86 -2.00 9.23
CA GLY A 125 -36.00 -1.66 8.38
C GLY A 125 -36.55 -0.25 8.60
N PHE A 126 -35.78 0.64 9.18
CA PHE A 126 -36.13 2.06 9.34
C PHE A 126 -35.46 2.87 8.24
N ASP A 127 -36.17 3.16 7.18
CA ASP A 127 -35.73 4.06 6.09
C ASP A 127 -36.11 5.49 6.39
N ASN A 128 -35.27 6.45 5.96
CA ASN A 128 -35.51 7.88 6.05
C ASN A 128 -35.59 8.45 7.49
N VAL A 129 -34.54 8.26 8.25
CA VAL A 129 -34.41 8.84 9.59
C VAL A 129 -34.11 10.34 9.50
N GLU A 130 -34.99 11.19 10.00
CA GLU A 130 -34.73 12.62 10.17
C GLU A 130 -34.10 12.86 11.54
N TRP A 131 -32.95 13.54 11.53
CA TRP A 131 -32.29 13.98 12.76
C TRP A 131 -32.82 15.32 13.20
N VAL A 132 -33.39 15.40 14.39
CA VAL A 132 -33.82 16.65 15.01
C VAL A 132 -32.62 17.26 15.72
N GLU A 133 -32.36 18.58 15.44
CA GLU A 133 -31.31 19.35 16.11
C GLU A 133 -31.64 19.69 17.55
#